data_7f9b925718e6b3aad3ba882feb51e56d
#
_entry.id   7f9b925718e6b3aad3ba882feb51e56d
#
_cell.length_a   1.000
_cell.length_b   1.000
_cell.length_c   1.000
_cell.angle_alpha   90.00
_cell.angle_beta   90.00
_cell.angle_gamma   90.00
#
_symmetry.space_group_name_H-M   'P 1'
#
loop_
_entity.id
_entity.type
_entity.pdbx_description
1 polymer ?
#
loop_
_entity_poly.entity_id
_entity_poly.type
_entity_poly.pdbx_seq_one_letter_code
_entity_poly.pdbx_strand_id
1 'polypeptide(L)'
;MTVRILIRIIICLWGVRAMAGEAMIYAETEFTVGAETTLESASPENNFMVVFEDDGATGYLYGLDTGRSGNPILDALHIYNVQNVTDKNIPSKAQIVWSGDGLKALLLINGYAHAVFNFEARRAYCRTNFPPPDKKWTQFDHAWDEGVLKLFE
;
A
#
# COMPACT_ATOMS: atom_id res chain seq x y z
N MET A 1 -0.97 -16.43 -11.82
CA MET A 1 -1.07 -15.42 -12.87
C MET A 1 -0.36 -14.16 -12.40
N THR A 2 0.80 -13.87 -12.94
CA THR A 2 1.62 -12.73 -12.49
C THR A 2 1.13 -11.50 -13.22
N VAL A 3 0.41 -10.61 -12.53
CA VAL A 3 0.04 -9.31 -13.09
C VAL A 3 1.30 -8.45 -13.08
N ARG A 4 1.94 -8.29 -14.23
CA ARG A 4 3.00 -7.30 -14.41
C ARG A 4 2.35 -5.94 -14.56
N ILE A 5 2.43 -5.13 -13.51
CA ILE A 5 2.09 -3.71 -13.63
C ILE A 5 3.22 -3.07 -14.44
N LEU A 6 2.89 -2.74 -15.69
CA LEU A 6 3.83 -2.05 -16.56
C LEU A 6 3.82 -0.56 -16.17
N ILE A 7 4.80 -0.15 -15.39
CA ILE A 7 4.99 1.28 -15.10
C ILE A 7 5.65 1.91 -16.32
N ARG A 8 4.89 2.66 -17.10
CA ARG A 8 5.42 3.47 -18.20
C ARG A 8 5.77 4.86 -17.70
N ILE A 9 7.05 5.19 -17.76
CA ILE A 9 7.51 6.57 -17.57
C ILE A 9 7.32 7.30 -18.90
N ILE A 10 6.37 8.22 -18.97
CA ILE A 10 6.25 9.15 -20.11
C ILE A 10 6.57 10.54 -19.57
N ILE A 11 7.68 11.09 -20.06
CA ILE A 11 8.00 12.50 -19.86
C ILE A 11 7.25 13.27 -20.93
N CYS A 12 6.18 13.95 -20.58
CA CYS A 12 5.52 14.92 -21.45
C CYS A 12 5.86 16.33 -21.00
N LEU A 13 6.71 16.99 -21.80
CA LEU A 13 6.85 18.44 -21.82
C LEU A 13 5.72 19.04 -22.66
N TRP A 14 5.07 20.08 -22.13
CA TRP A 14 4.18 21.08 -22.73
C TRP A 14 2.70 21.06 -22.32
N GLY A 15 2.30 22.10 -21.57
CA GLY A 15 1.02 22.79 -21.72
C GLY A 15 -0.14 22.35 -20.82
N VAL A 16 -0.26 23.02 -19.66
CA VAL A 16 -1.53 23.42 -19.02
C VAL A 16 -2.68 22.40 -19.02
N ARG A 17 -2.63 21.54 -18.09
CA ARG A 17 -3.61 20.90 -17.18
C ARG A 17 -2.84 19.84 -16.46
N ALA A 18 -2.80 19.92 -15.14
CA ALA A 18 -2.27 18.83 -14.34
C ALA A 18 -3.18 17.62 -14.53
N MET A 19 -2.88 16.79 -15.54
CA MET A 19 -3.35 15.42 -15.57
C MET A 19 -2.76 14.76 -14.34
N ALA A 20 -3.58 14.07 -13.54
CA ALA A 20 -3.09 13.23 -12.46
C ALA A 20 -1.92 12.43 -13.02
N GLY A 21 -0.73 12.53 -12.41
CA GLY A 21 0.45 11.81 -12.85
C GLY A 21 0.20 10.30 -12.84
N GLU A 22 1.08 9.56 -13.49
CA GLU A 22 1.02 8.09 -13.46
C GLU A 22 1.35 7.57 -12.07
N ALA A 23 0.85 6.38 -11.75
CA ALA A 23 1.23 5.66 -10.54
C ALA A 23 2.72 5.33 -10.58
N MET A 24 3.41 5.53 -9.45
CA MET A 24 4.86 5.36 -9.34
C MET A 24 5.24 4.66 -8.03
N ILE A 25 6.39 3.97 -8.06
CA ILE A 25 7.03 3.45 -6.85
C ILE A 25 7.70 4.62 -6.12
N TYR A 26 7.32 4.84 -4.86
CA TYR A 26 7.89 5.90 -4.02
C TYR A 26 8.78 5.39 -2.90
N ALA A 27 8.68 4.11 -2.57
CA ALA A 27 9.53 3.49 -1.56
C ALA A 27 9.74 2.02 -1.88
N GLU A 28 10.92 1.50 -1.58
CA GLU A 28 11.20 0.07 -1.68
C GLU A 28 12.31 -0.35 -0.71
N THR A 29 12.26 -1.61 -0.31
CA THR A 29 13.32 -2.24 0.48
C THR A 29 13.38 -3.74 0.21
N GLU A 30 14.59 -4.30 0.24
CA GLU A 30 14.75 -5.73 0.44
C GLU A 30 14.59 -6.07 1.91
N PHE A 31 13.97 -7.20 2.21
CA PHE A 31 13.79 -7.67 3.57
C PHE A 31 13.66 -9.19 3.63
N THR A 32 13.87 -9.74 4.81
CA THR A 32 13.63 -11.15 5.11
C THR A 32 12.39 -11.25 5.98
N VAL A 33 11.39 -12.03 5.53
CA VAL A 33 10.17 -12.27 6.32
C VAL A 33 10.53 -12.80 7.70
N GLY A 34 9.99 -12.15 8.75
CA GLY A 34 10.29 -12.48 10.14
C GLY A 34 11.44 -11.71 10.76
N ALA A 35 12.21 -10.95 9.97
CA ALA A 35 13.14 -9.96 10.47
C ALA A 35 12.43 -8.61 10.62
N GLU A 36 12.56 -7.96 11.76
CA GLU A 36 11.95 -6.65 11.99
C GLU A 36 12.28 -5.68 10.87
N THR A 37 11.24 -5.18 10.20
CA THR A 37 11.37 -4.32 9.01
C THR A 37 10.26 -3.28 9.03
N THR A 38 10.60 -2.04 8.68
CA THR A 38 9.64 -0.96 8.50
C THR A 38 9.92 -0.25 7.19
N LEU A 39 8.90 -0.07 6.35
CA LEU A 39 8.97 0.71 5.13
C LEU A 39 7.88 1.77 5.14
N GLU A 40 8.27 3.03 5.20
CA GLU A 40 7.36 4.17 5.24
C GLU A 40 7.31 4.85 3.87
N SER A 41 6.13 5.36 3.51
CA SER A 41 5.97 6.18 2.32
C SER A 41 4.87 7.22 2.52
N ALA A 42 5.25 8.48 2.44
CA ALA A 42 4.31 9.60 2.44
C ALA A 42 3.74 9.82 1.04
N SER A 43 2.47 10.23 0.97
CA SER A 43 1.89 10.66 -0.29
C SER A 43 2.66 11.84 -0.86
N PRO A 44 2.89 11.87 -2.19
CA PRO A 44 3.56 13.02 -2.83
C PRO A 44 2.71 14.30 -2.85
N GLU A 45 1.40 14.21 -2.60
CA GLU A 45 0.46 15.31 -2.82
C GLU A 45 -0.30 15.78 -1.56
N ASN A 46 -0.28 14.99 -0.46
CA ASN A 46 -1.10 15.29 0.72
C ASN A 46 -0.50 14.70 2.01
N ASN A 47 -1.27 14.76 3.10
CA ASN A 47 -0.83 14.30 4.43
C ASN A 47 -1.04 12.80 4.68
N PHE A 48 -1.47 12.02 3.70
CA PHE A 48 -1.59 10.58 3.86
C PHE A 48 -0.25 9.88 3.78
N MET A 49 -0.15 8.77 4.46
CA MET A 49 1.05 7.96 4.57
C MET A 49 0.66 6.50 4.74
N VAL A 50 1.49 5.60 4.24
CA VAL A 50 1.39 4.18 4.56
C VAL A 50 2.70 3.69 5.17
N VAL A 51 2.58 2.70 6.05
CA VAL A 51 3.73 2.05 6.70
C VAL A 51 3.53 0.55 6.62
N PHE A 52 4.45 -0.14 5.95
CA PHE A 52 4.56 -1.60 6.03
C PHE A 52 5.49 -1.96 7.16
N GLU A 53 5.07 -2.87 8.02
CA GLU A 53 5.85 -3.36 9.14
C GLU A 53 5.79 -4.89 9.22
N ASP A 54 6.97 -5.52 9.30
CA ASP A 54 7.13 -6.89 9.78
C ASP A 54 7.70 -6.80 11.21
N ASP A 55 6.93 -7.21 12.20
CA ASP A 55 7.32 -7.14 13.61
C ASP A 55 8.00 -8.43 14.11
N GLY A 56 8.32 -9.33 13.20
CA GLY A 56 8.89 -10.65 13.50
C GLY A 56 7.83 -11.75 13.59
N ALA A 57 6.56 -11.43 13.78
CA ALA A 57 5.45 -12.39 13.89
C ALA A 57 4.41 -12.19 12.78
N THR A 58 4.13 -10.94 12.42
CA THR A 58 3.13 -10.57 11.41
C THR A 58 3.61 -9.44 10.53
N GLY A 59 3.11 -9.39 9.29
CA GLY A 59 3.23 -8.25 8.40
C GLY A 59 1.92 -7.48 8.33
N TYR A 60 2.00 -6.15 8.50
CA TYR A 60 0.86 -5.23 8.44
C TYR A 60 1.16 -4.02 7.55
N LEU A 61 0.13 -3.50 6.91
CA LEU A 61 0.17 -2.19 6.28
C LEU A 61 -0.79 -1.25 7.01
N TYR A 62 -0.26 -0.14 7.50
CA TYR A 62 -1.02 0.90 8.19
C TYR A 62 -1.25 2.08 7.25
N GLY A 63 -2.46 2.62 7.26
CA GLY A 63 -2.78 3.89 6.61
C GLY A 63 -2.90 5.00 7.65
N LEU A 64 -2.26 6.12 7.41
CA LEU A 64 -2.18 7.25 8.34
C LEU A 64 -2.62 8.55 7.67
N ASP A 65 -3.15 9.45 8.49
CA ASP A 65 -3.29 10.86 8.17
C ASP A 65 -2.43 11.67 9.15
N THR A 66 -1.29 12.15 8.68
CA THR A 66 -0.32 12.88 9.51
C THR A 66 -0.80 14.28 9.90
N GLY A 67 -1.89 14.76 9.27
CA GLY A 67 -2.54 16.02 9.60
C GLY A 67 -3.54 15.94 10.78
N ARG A 68 -3.86 14.72 11.25
CA ARG A 68 -4.77 14.54 12.39
C ARG A 68 -4.08 14.84 13.70
N SER A 69 -4.82 15.46 14.61
CA SER A 69 -4.42 15.55 16.01
C SER A 69 -4.70 14.22 16.72
N GLY A 70 -3.82 13.80 17.63
CA GLY A 70 -3.90 12.54 18.33
C GLY A 70 -3.36 11.36 17.49
N ASN A 71 -4.05 10.22 17.51
CA ASN A 71 -3.61 9.03 16.78
C ASN A 71 -3.76 9.22 15.26
N PRO A 72 -2.66 9.20 14.48
CA PRO A 72 -2.73 9.38 13.03
C PRO A 72 -3.22 8.13 12.29
N ILE A 73 -3.22 6.96 12.91
CA ILE A 73 -3.60 5.70 12.26
C ILE A 73 -5.09 5.70 11.94
N LEU A 74 -5.40 5.52 10.66
CA LEU A 74 -6.77 5.44 10.16
C LEU A 74 -7.29 4.00 10.17
N ASP A 75 -6.46 3.07 9.71
CA ASP A 75 -6.80 1.65 9.61
C ASP A 75 -5.54 0.80 9.46
N ALA A 76 -5.69 -0.51 9.61
CA ALA A 76 -4.61 -1.48 9.51
C ALA A 76 -5.05 -2.69 8.66
N LEU A 77 -4.15 -3.16 7.80
CA LEU A 77 -4.37 -4.30 6.92
C LEU A 77 -3.36 -5.40 7.24
N HIS A 78 -3.85 -6.59 7.56
CA HIS A 78 -3.01 -7.76 7.77
C HIS A 78 -2.52 -8.30 6.43
N ILE A 79 -1.23 -8.54 6.31
CA ILE A 79 -0.59 -9.02 5.09
C ILE A 79 -0.28 -10.50 5.18
N TYR A 80 0.43 -10.92 6.24
CA TYR A 80 0.77 -12.32 6.48
C TYR A 80 1.08 -12.59 7.96
N ASN A 81 0.98 -13.87 8.33
CA ASN A 81 1.62 -14.39 9.53
C ASN A 81 2.96 -15.02 9.14
N VAL A 82 4.03 -14.64 9.80
CA VAL A 82 5.39 -15.13 9.48
C VAL A 82 5.45 -16.66 9.47
N GLN A 83 4.81 -17.31 10.45
CA GLN A 83 4.80 -18.77 10.55
C GLN A 83 4.19 -19.48 9.34
N ASN A 84 3.33 -18.80 8.57
CA ASN A 84 2.62 -19.37 7.42
C ASN A 84 3.31 -19.09 6.08
N VAL A 85 4.37 -18.28 6.08
CA VAL A 85 5.10 -17.94 4.86
C VAL A 85 6.08 -19.06 4.52
N THR A 86 6.00 -19.57 3.28
CA THR A 86 6.99 -20.47 2.72
C THR A 86 8.22 -19.70 2.23
N ASP A 87 9.37 -20.38 2.15
CA ASP A 87 10.61 -19.79 1.61
C ASP A 87 11.04 -18.48 2.31
N LYS A 88 10.81 -18.38 3.63
CA LYS A 88 11.13 -17.18 4.43
C LYS A 88 12.59 -16.74 4.32
N ASN A 89 13.51 -17.67 4.08
CA ASN A 89 14.95 -17.40 3.99
C ASN A 89 15.36 -16.74 2.67
N ILE A 90 14.48 -16.75 1.66
CA ILE A 90 14.73 -16.06 0.40
C ILE A 90 14.38 -14.58 0.60
N PRO A 91 15.32 -13.66 0.30
CA PRO A 91 15.04 -12.23 0.40
C PRO A 91 13.84 -11.83 -0.45
N SER A 92 12.98 -10.99 0.11
CA SER A 92 11.82 -10.41 -0.55
C SER A 92 12.03 -8.93 -0.81
N LYS A 93 11.28 -8.36 -1.75
CA LYS A 93 11.26 -6.93 -2.03
C LYS A 93 9.88 -6.37 -1.77
N ALA A 94 9.77 -5.41 -0.86
CA ALA A 94 8.57 -4.64 -0.63
C ALA A 94 8.65 -3.31 -1.38
N GLN A 95 7.55 -2.92 -2.03
CA GLN A 95 7.44 -1.66 -2.77
C GLN A 95 6.11 -1.00 -2.44
N ILE A 96 6.12 0.32 -2.30
CA ILE A 96 4.93 1.12 -2.13
C ILE A 96 4.74 1.99 -3.37
N VAL A 97 3.59 1.84 -4.00
CA VAL A 97 3.17 2.59 -5.19
C VAL A 97 2.10 3.58 -4.77
N TRP A 98 2.22 4.83 -5.19
CA TRP A 98 1.16 5.82 -5.08
C TRP A 98 0.55 6.11 -6.45
N SER A 99 -0.77 6.28 -6.49
CA SER A 99 -1.47 6.82 -7.65
C SER A 99 -1.02 8.25 -7.94
N GLY A 100 -1.21 8.70 -9.18
CA GLY A 100 -0.77 10.04 -9.60
C GLY A 100 -1.39 11.19 -8.81
N ASP A 101 -2.60 10.99 -8.26
CA ASP A 101 -3.27 11.96 -7.40
C ASP A 101 -2.84 11.89 -5.93
N GLY A 102 -2.00 10.91 -5.56
CA GLY A 102 -1.51 10.74 -4.19
C GLY A 102 -2.59 10.29 -3.20
N LEU A 103 -3.73 9.79 -3.67
CA LEU A 103 -4.87 9.40 -2.84
C LEU A 103 -5.05 7.89 -2.70
N LYS A 104 -4.26 7.09 -3.42
CA LYS A 104 -4.29 5.63 -3.33
C LYS A 104 -2.87 5.10 -3.20
N ALA A 105 -2.68 4.15 -2.30
CA ALA A 105 -1.40 3.49 -2.06
C ALA A 105 -1.54 1.97 -2.18
N LEU A 106 -0.55 1.34 -2.82
CA LEU A 106 -0.50 -0.10 -3.08
C LEU A 106 0.77 -0.68 -2.49
N LEU A 107 0.65 -1.78 -1.75
CA LEU A 107 1.79 -2.59 -1.33
C LEU A 107 2.00 -3.75 -2.30
N LEU A 108 3.18 -3.79 -2.90
CA LEU A 108 3.70 -4.92 -3.67
C LEU A 108 4.76 -5.65 -2.84
N ILE A 109 4.69 -6.97 -2.80
CA ILE A 109 5.77 -7.82 -2.31
C ILE A 109 6.12 -8.79 -3.44
N ASN A 110 7.37 -8.76 -3.87
CA ASN A 110 7.86 -9.54 -5.01
C ASN A 110 7.00 -9.34 -6.28
N GLY A 111 6.54 -8.11 -6.50
CA GLY A 111 5.70 -7.76 -7.65
C GLY A 111 4.24 -8.19 -7.55
N TYR A 112 3.82 -8.75 -6.42
CA TYR A 112 2.45 -9.18 -6.18
C TYR A 112 1.71 -8.17 -5.30
N ALA A 113 0.49 -7.78 -5.70
CA ALA A 113 -0.34 -6.83 -4.98
C ALA A 113 -0.97 -7.49 -3.75
N HIS A 114 -0.68 -6.96 -2.56
CA HIS A 114 -1.16 -7.49 -1.28
C HIS A 114 -2.25 -6.65 -0.64
N ALA A 115 -2.15 -5.33 -0.74
CA ALA A 115 -3.04 -4.42 -0.04
C ALA A 115 -3.10 -3.06 -0.72
N VAL A 116 -4.24 -2.39 -0.58
CA VAL A 116 -4.49 -1.05 -1.13
C VAL A 116 -5.22 -0.21 -0.10
N PHE A 117 -4.75 1.02 0.10
CA PHE A 117 -5.52 2.09 0.72
C PHE A 117 -6.05 3.04 -0.34
N ASN A 118 -7.37 3.20 -0.40
CA ASN A 118 -8.02 4.26 -1.16
C ASN A 118 -8.50 5.32 -0.17
N PHE A 119 -7.67 6.34 0.06
CA PHE A 119 -7.95 7.40 1.03
C PHE A 119 -9.10 8.30 0.59
N GLU A 120 -9.27 8.50 -0.72
CA GLU A 120 -10.38 9.29 -1.28
C GLU A 120 -11.73 8.65 -0.98
N ALA A 121 -11.87 7.34 -1.24
CA ALA A 121 -13.10 6.60 -0.98
C ALA A 121 -13.23 6.16 0.48
N ARG A 122 -12.21 6.39 1.32
CA ARG A 122 -12.13 5.91 2.70
C ARG A 122 -12.37 4.40 2.78
N ARG A 123 -11.61 3.66 1.99
CA ARG A 123 -11.74 2.22 1.84
C ARG A 123 -10.37 1.57 1.68
N ALA A 124 -10.19 0.41 2.31
CA ALA A 124 -8.96 -0.35 2.22
C ALA A 124 -9.23 -1.82 1.87
N TYR A 125 -8.25 -2.46 1.25
CA TYR A 125 -8.39 -3.82 0.72
C TYR A 125 -7.12 -4.61 1.04
N CYS A 126 -7.29 -5.84 1.52
CA CYS A 126 -6.19 -6.78 1.63
C CYS A 126 -6.65 -8.22 1.38
N ARG A 127 -5.71 -9.06 0.97
CA ARG A 127 -6.00 -10.43 0.57
C ARG A 127 -6.53 -11.29 1.72
N THR A 128 -6.16 -10.97 2.96
CA THR A 128 -6.61 -11.70 4.15
C THR A 128 -7.97 -11.23 4.67
N ASN A 129 -8.48 -10.11 4.21
CA ASN A 129 -9.69 -9.46 4.72
C ASN A 129 -9.69 -9.32 6.26
N PHE A 130 -8.53 -9.02 6.84
CA PHE A 130 -8.36 -8.94 8.30
C PHE A 130 -7.43 -7.76 8.65
N PRO A 131 -7.58 -7.12 9.81
CA PRO A 131 -8.64 -7.27 10.81
C PRO A 131 -9.95 -6.62 10.35
N PRO A 132 -11.05 -6.71 11.15
CA PRO A 132 -12.22 -5.88 10.91
C PRO A 132 -11.83 -4.40 10.86
N PRO A 133 -12.45 -3.59 9.99
CA PRO A 133 -12.05 -2.21 9.78
C PRO A 133 -12.29 -1.32 10.99
N ASP A 134 -11.51 -0.26 11.12
CA ASP A 134 -11.84 0.83 12.03
C ASP A 134 -13.06 1.60 11.50
N LYS A 135 -14.20 1.40 12.15
CA LYS A 135 -15.46 1.98 11.73
C LYS A 135 -15.55 3.51 11.89
N LYS A 136 -14.60 4.11 12.58
CA LYS A 136 -14.49 5.57 12.63
C LYS A 136 -13.98 6.16 11.32
N TRP A 137 -13.23 5.36 10.55
CA TRP A 137 -12.68 5.78 9.28
C TRP A 137 -13.48 5.27 8.08
N THR A 138 -13.87 4.00 8.09
CA THR A 138 -14.54 3.34 6.96
C THR A 138 -15.76 2.54 7.40
N GLN A 139 -16.72 2.39 6.48
CA GLN A 139 -17.90 1.51 6.67
C GLN A 139 -17.77 0.18 5.92
N PHE A 140 -16.67 -0.01 5.18
CA PHE A 140 -16.45 -1.18 4.33
C PHE A 140 -15.50 -2.16 5.02
N ASP A 141 -15.68 -3.46 4.74
CA ASP A 141 -14.69 -4.47 5.10
C ASP A 141 -13.43 -4.34 4.25
N HIS A 142 -12.43 -5.19 4.51
CA HIS A 142 -11.16 -5.20 3.81
C HIS A 142 -11.10 -6.21 2.66
N ALA A 143 -12.26 -6.70 2.18
CA ALA A 143 -12.32 -7.72 1.15
C ALA A 143 -11.59 -7.29 -0.12
N TRP A 144 -10.72 -8.17 -0.64
CA TRP A 144 -9.97 -7.91 -1.84
C TRP A 144 -10.87 -7.90 -3.07
N ASP A 145 -10.60 -6.99 -3.99
CA ASP A 145 -11.23 -6.89 -5.31
C ASP A 145 -10.14 -6.63 -6.34
N GLU A 146 -9.96 -7.52 -7.31
CA GLU A 146 -8.97 -7.35 -8.37
C GLU A 146 -9.18 -6.07 -9.18
N GLY A 147 -10.40 -5.57 -9.27
CA GLY A 147 -10.72 -4.30 -9.92
C GLY A 147 -10.03 -3.08 -9.28
N VAL A 148 -9.58 -3.19 -8.02
CA VAL A 148 -8.90 -2.11 -7.31
C VAL A 148 -7.58 -1.72 -7.97
N LEU A 149 -6.94 -2.63 -8.69
CA LEU A 149 -5.68 -2.38 -9.38
C LEU A 149 -5.81 -1.36 -10.51
N LYS A 150 -7.02 -1.14 -11.02
CA LYS A 150 -7.32 -0.09 -12.02
C LYS A 150 -7.09 1.32 -11.50
N LEU A 151 -7.07 1.51 -10.18
CA LEU A 151 -6.76 2.80 -9.56
C LEU A 151 -5.32 3.26 -9.83
N PHE A 152 -4.47 2.34 -10.27
CA PHE A 152 -3.03 2.57 -10.49
C PHE A 152 -2.63 2.50 -11.98
N GLU A 153 -3.60 2.40 -12.89
CA GLU A 153 -3.39 2.40 -14.34
C GLU A 153 -3.33 3.82 -14.93
#